data_fa0caa6282a35d6b0324b338a8ffd02e
#
_entry.id   fa0caa6282a35d6b0324b338a8ffd02e
#
_cell.length_a   1.000
_cell.length_b   1.000
_cell.length_c   1.000
_cell.angle_alpha   90.00
_cell.angle_beta   90.00
_cell.angle_gamma   90.00
#
_symmetry.space_group_name_H-M   'P 1'
#
loop_
_entity.id
_entity.type
_entity.pdbx_description
1 polymer ?
#
loop_
_entity_poly.entity_id
_entity_poly.type
_entity_poly.pdbx_seq_one_letter_code
_entity_poly.pdbx_strand_id
1 'polypeptide(L)'
;MNIEYISSLFEFAGGIGMFLYGMNTMADGMQRSAGGKMKKLLGYLTSNRLLAIIVGAVITAIIQSSGATTVMVVGFVNAGLMTLVQAVGVIMGANIGTTITAWIVSLGQLGDAAKVMNPSFYAPFLIGIGAFVILFSKKDKVKNAGEIIVGIGLLFEGLTFMSSSIAPYTDAPIFSQAFQIVGSNPFLGILIGIIVTAVLQSSSASVGILQTLALNGVVTTNAAIYITLGQNIGSCVTALISSAGTTRTAKRAACMHILFNIAGALLFGTVGFILFSIYPALAAHNITSVEISVFHTFSVSYTHLRANET
;
A
#
# COMPACT_ATOMS: atom_id res chain seq x y z
N MET A 1 19.11 -10.63 27.12
CA MET A 1 18.48 -9.74 26.09
C MET A 1 18.44 -8.36 26.71
N ASN A 2 19.04 -7.35 26.09
CA ASN A 2 19.16 -6.01 26.69
C ASN A 2 17.77 -5.37 26.72
N ILE A 3 17.41 -4.71 27.83
CA ILE A 3 16.09 -4.05 28.02
C ILE A 3 15.82 -3.05 26.91
N GLU A 4 16.85 -2.39 26.39
CA GLU A 4 16.74 -1.44 25.28
C GLU A 4 16.24 -2.08 23.98
N TYR A 5 16.69 -3.30 23.64
CA TYR A 5 16.19 -4.02 22.47
C TYR A 5 14.71 -4.39 22.61
N ILE A 6 14.28 -4.76 23.82
CA ILE A 6 12.88 -5.07 24.10
C ILE A 6 12.01 -3.82 23.97
N SER A 7 12.48 -2.68 24.51
CA SER A 7 11.81 -1.39 24.41
C SER A 7 11.60 -1.00 22.95
N SER A 8 12.68 -1.03 22.16
CA SER A 8 12.61 -0.69 20.74
C SER A 8 11.70 -1.62 19.94
N LEU A 9 11.65 -2.91 20.28
CA LEU A 9 10.73 -3.86 19.67
C LEU A 9 9.26 -3.51 20.00
N PHE A 10 8.99 -3.14 21.25
CA PHE A 10 7.65 -2.72 21.66
C PHE A 10 7.24 -1.40 21.02
N GLU A 11 8.16 -0.44 20.91
CA GLU A 11 7.95 0.82 20.20
C GLU A 11 7.66 0.59 18.72
N PHE A 12 8.44 -0.26 18.06
CA PHE A 12 8.20 -0.63 16.66
C PHE A 12 6.84 -1.28 16.44
N ALA A 13 6.50 -2.26 17.29
CA ALA A 13 5.21 -2.93 17.23
C ALA A 13 4.04 -1.97 17.53
N GLY A 14 4.21 -1.08 18.51
CA GLY A 14 3.26 0.00 18.81
C GLY A 14 3.10 0.97 17.64
N GLY A 15 4.20 1.34 16.99
CA GLY A 15 4.21 2.17 15.78
C GLY A 15 3.45 1.53 14.63
N ILE A 16 3.66 0.23 14.37
CA ILE A 16 2.87 -0.54 13.40
C ILE A 16 1.38 -0.50 13.77
N GLY A 17 1.05 -0.73 15.04
CA GLY A 17 -0.33 -0.69 15.52
C GLY A 17 -1.00 0.66 15.27
N MET A 18 -0.32 1.76 15.62
CA MET A 18 -0.81 3.12 15.40
C MET A 18 -0.95 3.44 13.90
N PHE A 19 0.02 3.07 13.08
CA PHE A 19 -0.02 3.24 11.63
C PHE A 19 -1.21 2.51 11.01
N LEU A 20 -1.39 1.23 11.33
CA LEU A 20 -2.50 0.40 10.83
C LEU A 20 -3.86 0.92 11.28
N TYR A 21 -3.98 1.25 12.56
CA TYR A 21 -5.22 1.78 13.12
C TYR A 21 -5.56 3.15 12.53
N GLY A 22 -4.56 4.03 12.40
CA GLY A 22 -4.69 5.34 11.77
C GLY A 22 -5.14 5.23 10.32
N MET A 23 -4.51 4.36 9.55
CA MET A 23 -4.86 4.10 8.15
C MET A 23 -6.31 3.58 8.03
N ASN A 24 -6.72 2.62 8.86
CA ASN A 24 -8.08 2.09 8.85
C ASN A 24 -9.11 3.14 9.28
N THR A 25 -8.83 3.91 10.31
CA THR A 25 -9.72 5.00 10.80
C THR A 25 -9.91 6.08 9.73
N MET A 26 -8.83 6.48 9.06
CA MET A 26 -8.89 7.41 7.92
C MET A 26 -9.74 6.81 6.79
N ALA A 27 -9.49 5.57 6.40
CA ALA A 27 -10.22 4.88 5.35
C ALA A 27 -11.72 4.76 5.66
N ASP A 28 -12.08 4.41 6.88
CA ASP A 28 -13.46 4.31 7.34
C ASP A 28 -14.19 5.66 7.28
N GLY A 29 -13.54 6.72 7.74
CA GLY A 29 -14.07 8.08 7.66
C GLY A 29 -14.29 8.53 6.22
N MET A 30 -13.34 8.25 5.32
CA MET A 30 -13.47 8.54 3.89
C MET A 30 -14.60 7.73 3.25
N GLN A 31 -14.68 6.43 3.51
CA GLN A 31 -15.70 5.54 3.00
C GLN A 31 -17.11 5.97 3.43
N ARG A 32 -17.30 6.28 4.72
CA ARG A 32 -18.59 6.80 5.24
C ARG A 32 -18.94 8.16 4.65
N SER A 33 -17.97 9.03 4.43
CA SER A 33 -18.18 10.33 3.77
C SER A 33 -18.54 10.20 2.30
N ALA A 34 -17.99 9.21 1.59
CA ALA A 34 -18.30 8.93 0.19
C ALA A 34 -19.70 8.33 0.00
N GLY A 35 -20.19 7.56 0.96
CA GLY A 35 -21.56 7.03 1.03
C GLY A 35 -22.05 6.40 -0.28
N GLY A 36 -23.31 6.72 -0.65
CA GLY A 36 -23.96 6.20 -1.86
C GLY A 36 -23.34 6.65 -3.20
N LYS A 37 -22.42 7.61 -3.19
CA LYS A 37 -21.71 8.06 -4.41
C LYS A 37 -20.89 6.93 -5.02
N MET A 38 -20.37 6.03 -4.20
CA MET A 38 -19.58 4.88 -4.62
C MET A 38 -20.40 3.88 -5.46
N LYS A 39 -21.66 3.60 -5.05
CA LYS A 39 -22.58 2.78 -5.84
C LYS A 39 -22.93 3.44 -7.17
N LYS A 40 -23.07 4.78 -7.19
CA LYS A 40 -23.29 5.53 -8.43
C LYS A 40 -22.09 5.49 -9.36
N LEU A 41 -20.85 5.61 -8.82
CA LEU A 41 -19.63 5.50 -9.62
C LEU A 41 -19.53 4.14 -10.31
N LEU A 42 -19.85 3.06 -9.61
CA LEU A 42 -19.92 1.71 -10.19
C LEU A 42 -21.04 1.57 -11.22
N GLY A 43 -22.16 2.30 -11.05
CA GLY A 43 -23.23 2.35 -12.02
C GLY A 43 -22.88 3.00 -13.36
N TYR A 44 -21.83 3.84 -13.40
CA TYR A 44 -21.29 4.42 -14.64
C TYR A 44 -20.33 3.49 -15.39
N LEU A 45 -20.12 2.27 -14.91
CA LEU A 45 -19.30 1.28 -15.57
C LEU A 45 -19.93 0.88 -16.91
N THR A 46 -19.47 1.55 -17.95
CA THR A 46 -19.73 1.19 -19.34
C THR A 46 -18.80 0.06 -19.78
N SER A 47 -18.97 -0.45 -20.99
CA SER A 47 -18.02 -1.37 -21.63
C SER A 47 -16.64 -0.73 -21.90
N ASN A 48 -16.44 0.54 -21.57
CA ASN A 48 -15.17 1.23 -21.74
C ASN A 48 -14.16 0.82 -20.65
N ARG A 49 -13.15 0.08 -21.06
CA ARG A 49 -12.10 -0.46 -20.17
C ARG A 49 -11.33 0.64 -19.45
N LEU A 50 -10.99 1.74 -20.14
CA LEU A 50 -10.24 2.85 -19.55
C LEU A 50 -11.05 3.54 -18.43
N LEU A 51 -12.35 3.74 -18.66
CA LEU A 51 -13.22 4.29 -17.64
C LEU A 51 -13.32 3.36 -16.43
N ALA A 52 -13.37 2.04 -16.63
CA ALA A 52 -13.37 1.07 -15.53
C ALA A 52 -12.09 1.16 -14.69
N ILE A 53 -10.92 1.35 -15.32
CA ILE A 53 -9.64 1.56 -14.61
C ILE A 53 -9.69 2.84 -13.78
N ILE A 54 -10.12 3.96 -14.37
CA ILE A 54 -10.23 5.24 -13.66
C ILE A 54 -11.17 5.12 -12.46
N VAL A 55 -12.33 4.50 -12.65
CA VAL A 55 -13.30 4.26 -11.58
C VAL A 55 -12.69 3.39 -10.47
N GLY A 56 -12.00 2.31 -10.81
CA GLY A 56 -11.31 1.46 -9.85
C GLY A 56 -10.24 2.20 -9.06
N ALA A 57 -9.44 3.03 -9.74
CA ALA A 57 -8.40 3.85 -9.10
C ALA A 57 -9.01 4.88 -8.13
N VAL A 58 -10.05 5.59 -8.55
CA VAL A 58 -10.74 6.58 -7.71
C VAL A 58 -11.41 5.93 -6.50
N ILE A 59 -12.10 4.79 -6.70
CA ILE A 59 -12.74 4.06 -5.60
C ILE A 59 -11.68 3.62 -4.59
N THR A 60 -10.59 3.01 -5.04
CA THR A 60 -9.54 2.54 -4.14
C THR A 60 -8.81 3.69 -3.45
N ALA A 61 -8.58 4.81 -4.13
CA ALA A 61 -8.03 6.01 -3.52
C ALA A 61 -8.93 6.56 -2.39
N ILE A 62 -10.25 6.45 -2.54
CA ILE A 62 -11.22 6.87 -1.51
C ILE A 62 -11.32 5.84 -0.39
N ILE A 63 -11.43 4.54 -0.73
CA ILE A 63 -11.57 3.45 0.25
C ILE A 63 -10.24 3.19 0.97
N GLN A 64 -9.10 3.54 0.35
CA GLN A 64 -7.74 3.23 0.81
C GLN A 64 -7.49 1.71 1.00
N SER A 65 -8.26 0.87 0.32
CA SER A 65 -8.15 -0.59 0.38
C SER A 65 -8.45 -1.23 -0.97
N SER A 66 -7.40 -1.65 -1.68
CA SER A 66 -7.55 -2.43 -2.91
C SER A 66 -8.17 -3.81 -2.66
N GLY A 67 -7.88 -4.41 -1.49
CA GLY A 67 -8.51 -5.66 -1.06
C GLY A 67 -10.02 -5.53 -0.98
N ALA A 68 -10.54 -4.51 -0.27
CA ALA A 68 -11.97 -4.26 -0.16
C ALA A 68 -12.61 -3.97 -1.53
N THR A 69 -11.96 -3.15 -2.37
CA THR A 69 -12.43 -2.87 -3.73
C THR A 69 -12.51 -4.15 -4.56
N THR A 70 -11.49 -5.00 -4.51
CA THR A 70 -11.44 -6.24 -5.29
C THR A 70 -12.49 -7.25 -4.80
N VAL A 71 -12.65 -7.41 -3.47
CA VAL A 71 -13.69 -8.27 -2.89
C VAL A 71 -15.08 -7.83 -3.32
N MET A 72 -15.34 -6.51 -3.30
CA MET A 72 -16.61 -5.95 -3.77
C MET A 72 -16.84 -6.24 -5.26
N VAL A 73 -15.83 -6.10 -6.10
CA VAL A 73 -15.89 -6.41 -7.53
C VAL A 73 -16.17 -7.89 -7.77
N VAL A 74 -15.47 -8.79 -7.08
CA VAL A 74 -15.70 -10.23 -7.11
C VAL A 74 -17.15 -10.55 -6.71
N GLY A 75 -17.68 -9.90 -5.67
CA GLY A 75 -19.06 -10.00 -5.24
C GLY A 75 -20.06 -9.55 -6.32
N PHE A 76 -19.82 -8.43 -7.00
CA PHE A 76 -20.68 -7.96 -8.08
C PHE A 76 -20.66 -8.87 -9.31
N VAL A 77 -19.50 -9.42 -9.68
CA VAL A 77 -19.41 -10.43 -10.73
C VAL A 77 -20.20 -11.69 -10.35
N ASN A 78 -20.07 -12.12 -9.09
CA ASN A 78 -20.80 -13.28 -8.58
C ASN A 78 -22.32 -13.08 -8.60
N ALA A 79 -22.79 -11.87 -8.31
CA ALA A 79 -24.21 -11.49 -8.36
C ALA A 79 -24.73 -11.21 -9.79
N GLY A 80 -23.87 -11.31 -10.83
CA GLY A 80 -24.24 -10.98 -12.20
C GLY A 80 -24.45 -9.48 -12.48
N LEU A 81 -24.02 -8.62 -11.56
CA LEU A 81 -24.14 -7.15 -11.66
C LEU A 81 -22.99 -6.51 -12.45
N MET A 82 -21.92 -7.26 -12.71
CA MET A 82 -20.73 -6.79 -13.41
C MET A 82 -20.20 -7.87 -14.35
N THR A 83 -19.80 -7.50 -15.55
CA THR A 83 -19.14 -8.41 -16.50
C THR A 83 -17.68 -8.62 -16.12
N LEU A 84 -17.06 -9.71 -16.59
CA LEU A 84 -15.65 -9.99 -16.36
C LEU A 84 -14.75 -8.86 -16.87
N VAL A 85 -15.04 -8.31 -18.05
CA VAL A 85 -14.25 -7.21 -18.65
C VAL A 85 -14.27 -5.96 -17.80
N GLN A 86 -15.43 -5.57 -17.30
CA GLN A 86 -15.58 -4.43 -16.38
C GLN A 86 -14.81 -4.70 -15.07
N ALA A 87 -14.96 -5.91 -14.52
CA ALA A 87 -14.30 -6.31 -13.27
C ALA A 87 -12.78 -6.23 -13.39
N VAL A 88 -12.21 -6.75 -14.47
CA VAL A 88 -10.78 -6.69 -14.74
C VAL A 88 -10.30 -5.24 -14.78
N GLY A 89 -11.00 -4.35 -15.50
CA GLY A 89 -10.65 -2.93 -15.53
C GLY A 89 -10.67 -2.27 -14.15
N VAL A 90 -11.72 -2.53 -13.34
CA VAL A 90 -11.80 -1.98 -11.97
C VAL A 90 -10.71 -2.54 -11.07
N ILE A 91 -10.38 -3.82 -11.17
CA ILE A 91 -9.29 -4.45 -10.39
C ILE A 91 -7.93 -3.84 -10.76
N MET A 92 -7.68 -3.64 -12.05
CA MET A 92 -6.47 -2.94 -12.53
C MET A 92 -6.39 -1.52 -11.96
N GLY A 93 -7.49 -0.78 -12.03
CA GLY A 93 -7.59 0.55 -11.42
C GLY A 93 -7.37 0.53 -9.92
N ALA A 94 -7.92 -0.47 -9.22
CA ALA A 94 -7.73 -0.62 -7.77
C ALA A 94 -6.25 -0.75 -7.39
N ASN A 95 -5.46 -1.50 -8.15
CA ASN A 95 -4.03 -1.60 -7.93
C ASN A 95 -3.32 -0.24 -8.13
N ILE A 96 -3.67 0.50 -9.17
CA ILE A 96 -3.14 1.85 -9.39
C ILE A 96 -3.54 2.78 -8.23
N GLY A 97 -4.80 2.72 -7.77
CA GLY A 97 -5.29 3.53 -6.65
C GLY A 97 -4.56 3.28 -5.34
N THR A 98 -4.05 2.06 -5.12
CA THR A 98 -3.25 1.72 -3.92
C THR A 98 -1.95 2.52 -3.85
N THR A 99 -1.36 2.91 -4.99
CA THR A 99 -0.11 3.67 -5.00
C THR A 99 -0.25 5.05 -4.36
N ILE A 100 -1.47 5.61 -4.30
CA ILE A 100 -1.75 6.88 -3.62
C ILE A 100 -1.38 6.81 -2.15
N THR A 101 -1.61 5.67 -1.48
CA THR A 101 -1.19 5.49 -0.07
C THR A 101 0.33 5.60 0.08
N ALA A 102 1.10 5.01 -0.84
CA ALA A 102 2.55 5.13 -0.81
C ALA A 102 3.01 6.60 -0.92
N TRP A 103 2.33 7.41 -1.75
CA TRP A 103 2.59 8.84 -1.84
C TRP A 103 2.22 9.60 -0.56
N ILE A 104 1.10 9.27 0.08
CA ILE A 104 0.72 9.86 1.38
C ILE A 104 1.80 9.58 2.42
N VAL A 105 2.30 8.36 2.50
CA VAL A 105 3.39 7.99 3.42
C VAL A 105 4.68 8.74 3.08
N SER A 106 5.03 8.86 1.79
CA SER A 106 6.22 9.61 1.36
C SER A 106 6.17 11.10 1.72
N LEU A 107 4.99 11.72 1.71
CA LEU A 107 4.82 13.12 2.12
C LEU A 107 5.20 13.32 3.60
N GLY A 108 4.96 12.32 4.46
CA GLY A 108 5.36 12.36 5.87
C GLY A 108 6.86 12.28 6.10
N GLN A 109 7.62 11.99 5.06
CA GLN A 109 9.06 11.73 5.12
C GLN A 109 9.88 12.79 4.35
N LEU A 110 9.29 13.94 4.03
CA LEU A 110 9.99 15.07 3.46
C LEU A 110 11.00 15.61 4.49
N GLY A 111 12.28 15.59 4.11
CA GLY A 111 13.40 15.87 5.01
C GLY A 111 13.42 17.25 5.67
N ASP A 112 14.46 17.49 6.46
CA ASP A 112 14.62 18.63 7.38
C ASP A 112 14.44 20.04 6.79
N ALA A 113 14.66 20.23 5.50
CA ALA A 113 14.49 21.51 4.82
C ALA A 113 13.04 22.02 4.80
N ALA A 114 12.08 21.14 5.11
CA ALA A 114 10.65 21.45 5.12
C ALA A 114 9.94 20.94 6.39
N LYS A 115 10.60 21.00 7.56
CA LYS A 115 10.02 20.53 8.86
C LYS A 115 8.60 21.04 9.09
N VAL A 116 8.34 22.30 8.76
CA VAL A 116 7.02 22.92 8.90
C VAL A 116 6.01 22.37 7.87
N MET A 117 6.47 21.79 6.77
CA MET A 117 5.60 21.16 5.76
C MET A 117 5.42 19.67 5.98
N ASN A 118 6.19 19.07 6.89
CA ASN A 118 6.12 17.63 7.18
C ASN A 118 4.84 17.30 7.96
N PRO A 119 3.93 16.46 7.43
CA PRO A 119 2.71 16.07 8.13
C PRO A 119 2.96 15.43 9.50
N SER A 120 4.10 14.77 9.72
CA SER A 120 4.47 14.19 11.02
C SER A 120 4.62 15.26 12.11
N PHE A 121 4.99 16.51 11.75
CA PHE A 121 5.07 17.62 12.70
C PHE A 121 3.70 17.98 13.28
N TYR A 122 2.65 17.85 12.47
CA TYR A 122 1.28 18.16 12.88
C TYR A 122 0.52 16.95 13.43
N ALA A 123 1.09 15.78 13.41
CA ALA A 123 0.40 14.53 13.75
C ALA A 123 -0.25 14.58 15.15
N PRO A 124 0.43 15.00 16.25
CA PRO A 124 -0.21 15.09 17.57
C PRO A 124 -1.36 16.08 17.60
N PHE A 125 -1.23 17.20 16.88
CA PHE A 125 -2.27 18.23 16.80
C PHE A 125 -3.49 17.73 16.03
N LEU A 126 -3.28 17.01 14.93
CA LEU A 126 -4.36 16.38 14.17
C LEU A 126 -5.12 15.35 15.01
N ILE A 127 -4.40 14.52 15.78
CA ILE A 127 -5.04 13.56 16.70
C ILE A 127 -5.91 14.30 17.70
N GLY A 128 -5.39 15.34 18.34
CA GLY A 128 -6.12 16.17 19.32
C GLY A 128 -7.39 16.76 18.73
N ILE A 129 -7.28 17.54 17.65
CA ILE A 129 -8.43 18.18 16.99
C ILE A 129 -9.45 17.15 16.54
N GLY A 130 -9.01 16.11 15.83
CA GLY A 130 -9.92 15.09 15.31
C GLY A 130 -10.66 14.37 16.44
N ALA A 131 -9.99 14.04 17.54
CA ALA A 131 -10.60 13.44 18.72
C ALA A 131 -11.68 14.36 19.34
N PHE A 132 -11.39 15.67 19.51
CA PHE A 132 -12.37 16.64 19.98
C PHE A 132 -13.58 16.72 19.04
N VAL A 133 -13.34 16.73 17.72
CA VAL A 133 -14.43 16.76 16.72
C VAL A 133 -15.31 15.51 16.85
N ILE A 134 -14.73 14.32 17.03
CA ILE A 134 -15.48 13.07 17.19
C ILE A 134 -16.31 13.10 18.48
N LEU A 135 -15.72 13.53 19.59
CA LEU A 135 -16.34 13.49 20.92
C LEU A 135 -17.48 14.49 21.04
N PHE A 136 -17.32 15.70 20.53
CA PHE A 136 -18.25 16.81 20.77
C PHE A 136 -19.24 17.06 19.61
N SER A 137 -19.01 16.51 18.42
CA SER A 137 -19.96 16.66 17.31
C SER A 137 -21.15 15.74 17.46
N LYS A 138 -22.35 16.26 17.15
CA LYS A 138 -23.58 15.47 17.04
C LYS A 138 -23.88 15.06 15.58
N LYS A 139 -23.15 15.60 14.61
CA LYS A 139 -23.39 15.39 13.17
C LYS A 139 -22.47 14.31 12.64
N ASP A 140 -23.01 13.23 12.08
CA ASP A 140 -22.20 12.11 11.56
C ASP A 140 -21.19 12.53 10.49
N LYS A 141 -21.56 13.45 9.59
CA LYS A 141 -20.62 13.97 8.58
C LYS A 141 -19.39 14.66 9.21
N VAL A 142 -19.57 15.34 10.33
CA VAL A 142 -18.49 16.02 11.04
C VAL A 142 -17.65 15.01 11.82
N LYS A 143 -18.29 13.99 12.41
CA LYS A 143 -17.56 12.86 13.04
C LYS A 143 -16.70 12.12 12.03
N ASN A 144 -17.23 11.82 10.84
CA ASN A 144 -16.45 11.19 9.78
C ASN A 144 -15.22 12.03 9.37
N ALA A 145 -15.37 13.36 9.30
CA ALA A 145 -14.22 14.26 9.07
C ALA A 145 -13.21 14.19 10.23
N GLY A 146 -13.70 14.12 11.47
CA GLY A 146 -12.86 13.93 12.66
C GLY A 146 -12.07 12.61 12.59
N GLU A 147 -12.71 11.50 12.17
CA GLU A 147 -12.05 10.21 11.98
C GLU A 147 -10.95 10.27 10.92
N ILE A 148 -11.19 10.96 9.79
CA ILE A 148 -10.15 11.18 8.77
C ILE A 148 -8.95 11.91 9.37
N ILE A 149 -9.19 12.98 10.13
CA ILE A 149 -8.16 13.81 10.74
C ILE A 149 -7.36 13.01 11.79
N VAL A 150 -8.04 12.28 12.69
CA VAL A 150 -7.37 11.40 13.67
C VAL A 150 -6.58 10.31 12.96
N GLY A 151 -7.18 9.69 11.94
CA GLY A 151 -6.54 8.63 11.18
C GLY A 151 -5.24 9.08 10.52
N ILE A 152 -5.23 10.27 9.91
CA ILE A 152 -4.00 10.88 9.34
C ILE A 152 -2.98 11.13 10.44
N GLY A 153 -3.37 11.69 11.57
CA GLY A 153 -2.47 11.93 12.69
C GLY A 153 -1.84 10.66 13.24
N LEU A 154 -2.65 9.62 13.51
CA LEU A 154 -2.16 8.32 13.98
C LEU A 154 -1.27 7.60 12.95
N LEU A 155 -1.57 7.73 11.66
CA LEU A 155 -0.73 7.19 10.59
C LEU A 155 0.68 7.78 10.67
N PHE A 156 0.80 9.10 10.71
CA PHE A 156 2.11 9.75 10.73
C PHE A 156 2.83 9.58 12.08
N GLU A 157 2.12 9.57 13.20
CA GLU A 157 2.70 9.28 14.50
C GLU A 157 3.24 7.84 14.56
N GLY A 158 2.50 6.87 14.02
CA GLY A 158 2.95 5.49 13.89
C GLY A 158 4.22 5.35 13.05
N LEU A 159 4.33 6.09 11.94
CA LEU A 159 5.56 6.15 11.13
C LEU A 159 6.74 6.72 11.92
N THR A 160 6.50 7.77 12.71
CA THR A 160 7.52 8.38 13.57
C THR A 160 8.01 7.40 14.63
N PHE A 161 7.09 6.69 15.31
CA PHE A 161 7.43 5.66 16.29
C PHE A 161 8.23 4.51 15.67
N MET A 162 7.81 4.00 14.51
CA MET A 162 8.58 2.97 13.80
C MET A 162 9.98 3.45 13.44
N SER A 163 10.10 4.68 12.94
CA SER A 163 11.38 5.25 12.54
C SER A 163 12.31 5.45 13.75
N SER A 164 11.81 6.05 14.82
CA SER A 164 12.62 6.31 16.03
C SER A 164 13.09 5.03 16.70
N SER A 165 12.29 3.97 16.68
CA SER A 165 12.67 2.67 17.27
C SER A 165 13.77 1.95 16.50
N ILE A 166 13.90 2.19 15.18
CA ILE A 166 14.92 1.58 14.31
C ILE A 166 16.20 2.43 14.28
N ALA A 167 16.05 3.75 14.33
CA ALA A 167 17.16 4.69 14.16
C ALA A 167 18.44 4.36 14.96
N PRO A 168 18.38 3.90 16.23
CA PRO A 168 19.58 3.52 16.98
C PRO A 168 20.34 2.29 16.43
N TYR A 169 19.68 1.50 15.58
CA TYR A 169 20.21 0.22 15.08
C TYR A 169 20.51 0.23 13.58
N THR A 170 20.42 1.36 12.92
CA THR A 170 20.64 1.48 11.45
C THR A 170 22.01 1.01 11.02
N ASP A 171 23.04 1.22 11.85
CA ASP A 171 24.40 0.79 11.59
C ASP A 171 24.67 -0.68 12.00
N ALA A 172 23.66 -1.36 12.54
CA ALA A 172 23.84 -2.75 12.94
C ALA A 172 24.02 -3.65 11.71
N PRO A 173 25.06 -4.51 11.69
CA PRO A 173 25.37 -5.37 10.54
C PRO A 173 24.21 -6.27 10.10
N ILE A 174 23.27 -6.58 11.01
CA ILE A 174 22.13 -7.43 10.72
C ILE A 174 21.21 -6.82 9.63
N PHE A 175 21.00 -5.49 9.62
CA PHE A 175 20.17 -4.85 8.60
C PHE A 175 20.87 -4.86 7.24
N SER A 176 22.13 -4.42 7.19
CA SER A 176 22.89 -4.39 5.94
C SER A 176 23.04 -5.79 5.33
N GLN A 177 23.34 -6.81 6.14
CA GLN A 177 23.43 -8.20 5.68
C GLN A 177 22.08 -8.74 5.21
N ALA A 178 20.99 -8.50 5.97
CA ALA A 178 19.65 -8.96 5.60
C ALA A 178 19.22 -8.35 4.25
N PHE A 179 19.35 -7.03 4.08
CA PHE A 179 18.95 -6.37 2.83
C PHE A 179 19.89 -6.69 1.67
N GLN A 180 21.17 -6.95 1.93
CA GLN A 180 22.09 -7.44 0.92
C GLN A 180 21.71 -8.84 0.42
N ILE A 181 21.37 -9.77 1.32
CA ILE A 181 20.90 -11.12 0.98
C ILE A 181 19.60 -11.03 0.16
N VAL A 182 18.64 -10.24 0.63
CA VAL A 182 17.36 -10.05 -0.03
C VAL A 182 17.53 -9.40 -1.41
N GLY A 183 18.40 -8.39 -1.51
CA GLY A 183 18.65 -7.68 -2.75
C GLY A 183 19.45 -8.50 -3.78
N SER A 184 20.31 -9.42 -3.34
CA SER A 184 21.07 -10.31 -4.23
C SER A 184 20.22 -11.43 -4.83
N ASN A 185 19.07 -11.75 -4.23
CA ASN A 185 18.20 -12.81 -4.67
C ASN A 185 16.77 -12.29 -4.95
N PRO A 186 16.42 -12.03 -6.23
CA PRO A 186 15.09 -11.52 -6.61
C PRO A 186 13.93 -12.39 -6.09
N PHE A 187 14.09 -13.71 -6.10
CA PHE A 187 13.04 -14.63 -5.63
C PHE A 187 12.80 -14.49 -4.13
N LEU A 188 13.87 -14.31 -3.34
CA LEU A 188 13.76 -14.12 -1.90
C LEU A 188 13.08 -12.79 -1.58
N GLY A 189 13.45 -11.70 -2.25
CA GLY A 189 12.82 -10.40 -2.08
C GLY A 189 11.32 -10.42 -2.41
N ILE A 190 10.97 -11.03 -3.55
CA ILE A 190 9.57 -11.21 -3.96
C ILE A 190 8.82 -12.07 -2.94
N LEU A 191 9.40 -13.18 -2.49
CA LEU A 191 8.77 -14.08 -1.51
C LEU A 191 8.50 -13.37 -0.17
N ILE A 192 9.45 -12.59 0.34
CA ILE A 192 9.27 -11.80 1.55
C ILE A 192 8.13 -10.80 1.38
N GLY A 193 8.09 -10.07 0.26
CA GLY A 193 7.00 -9.15 -0.05
C GLY A 193 5.63 -9.84 -0.08
N ILE A 194 5.54 -11.02 -0.70
CA ILE A 194 4.32 -11.83 -0.73
C ILE A 194 3.88 -12.21 0.68
N ILE A 195 4.79 -12.78 1.49
CA ILE A 195 4.48 -13.28 2.84
C ILE A 195 4.02 -12.13 3.74
N VAL A 196 4.79 -11.04 3.80
CA VAL A 196 4.46 -9.89 4.65
C VAL A 196 3.09 -9.32 4.28
N THR A 197 2.82 -9.11 2.98
CA THR A 197 1.54 -8.55 2.55
C THR A 197 0.38 -9.52 2.76
N ALA A 198 0.58 -10.81 2.53
CA ALA A 198 -0.44 -11.83 2.76
C ALA A 198 -0.81 -11.96 4.26
N VAL A 199 0.17 -11.85 5.16
CA VAL A 199 -0.05 -11.87 6.62
C VAL A 199 -0.76 -10.61 7.08
N LEU A 200 -0.30 -9.43 6.66
CA LEU A 200 -0.92 -8.15 7.00
C LEU A 200 -2.28 -7.93 6.32
N GLN A 201 -2.54 -8.65 5.23
CA GLN A 201 -3.71 -8.46 4.34
C GLN A 201 -3.90 -7.01 3.87
N SER A 202 -2.81 -6.24 3.87
CA SER A 202 -2.77 -4.83 3.50
C SER A 202 -1.46 -4.51 2.78
N SER A 203 -1.54 -4.28 1.48
CA SER A 203 -0.38 -3.85 0.68
C SER A 203 0.07 -2.44 1.06
N SER A 204 -0.87 -1.55 1.40
CA SER A 204 -0.55 -0.20 1.87
C SER A 204 0.26 -0.22 3.16
N ALA A 205 -0.11 -1.09 4.11
CA ALA A 205 0.64 -1.28 5.35
C ALA A 205 2.04 -1.85 5.09
N SER A 206 2.14 -2.86 4.25
CA SER A 206 3.41 -3.48 3.88
C SER A 206 4.37 -2.49 3.20
N VAL A 207 3.86 -1.66 2.28
CA VAL A 207 4.63 -0.59 1.64
C VAL A 207 5.05 0.48 2.66
N GLY A 208 4.17 0.90 3.56
CA GLY A 208 4.48 1.87 4.61
C GLY A 208 5.61 1.41 5.54
N ILE A 209 5.62 0.13 5.93
CA ILE A 209 6.73 -0.46 6.70
C ILE A 209 8.04 -0.42 5.89
N LEU A 210 8.01 -0.82 4.63
CA LEU A 210 9.19 -0.78 3.76
C LEU A 210 9.72 0.65 3.60
N GLN A 211 8.83 1.63 3.41
CA GLN A 211 9.19 3.04 3.30
C GLN A 211 9.80 3.60 4.60
N THR A 212 9.30 3.16 5.76
CA THR A 212 9.88 3.54 7.06
C THR A 212 11.29 2.98 7.23
N LEU A 213 11.54 1.74 6.82
CA LEU A 213 12.88 1.16 6.79
C LEU A 213 13.79 1.92 5.81
N ALA A 214 13.28 2.29 4.63
CA ALA A 214 14.02 3.07 3.65
C ALA A 214 14.38 4.47 4.16
N LEU A 215 13.48 5.12 4.92
CA LEU A 215 13.74 6.41 5.55
C LEU A 215 14.96 6.36 6.48
N ASN A 216 15.15 5.24 7.17
CA ASN A 216 16.29 5.02 8.07
C ASN A 216 17.56 4.57 7.32
N GLY A 217 17.57 4.56 5.99
CA GLY A 217 18.74 4.25 5.17
C GLY A 217 19.19 2.79 5.22
N VAL A 218 18.34 1.87 5.69
CA VAL A 218 18.72 0.45 5.84
C VAL A 218 18.31 -0.42 4.64
N VAL A 219 17.58 0.13 3.67
CA VAL A 219 17.02 -0.62 2.52
C VAL A 219 17.78 -0.27 1.25
N THR A 220 18.31 -1.27 0.57
CA THR A 220 18.93 -1.10 -0.74
C THR A 220 17.90 -1.07 -1.86
N THR A 221 18.22 -0.41 -2.98
CA THR A 221 17.31 -0.25 -4.13
C THR A 221 16.84 -1.58 -4.68
N ASN A 222 17.74 -2.54 -4.87
CA ASN A 222 17.39 -3.87 -5.39
C ASN A 222 16.44 -4.61 -4.44
N ALA A 223 16.71 -4.60 -3.14
CA ALA A 223 15.85 -5.24 -2.14
C ALA A 223 14.45 -4.61 -2.12
N ALA A 224 14.36 -3.27 -2.12
CA ALA A 224 13.07 -2.57 -2.12
C ALA A 224 12.23 -2.90 -3.36
N ILE A 225 12.86 -2.93 -4.54
CA ILE A 225 12.18 -3.24 -5.80
C ILE A 225 11.61 -4.66 -5.75
N TYR A 226 12.40 -5.67 -5.37
CA TYR A 226 11.93 -7.05 -5.32
C TYR A 226 10.85 -7.26 -4.25
N ILE A 227 11.00 -6.65 -3.08
CA ILE A 227 9.97 -6.68 -2.02
C ILE A 227 8.68 -6.04 -2.54
N THR A 228 8.73 -4.86 -3.19
CA THR A 228 7.54 -4.18 -3.72
C THR A 228 6.82 -5.01 -4.77
N LEU A 229 7.53 -5.69 -5.66
CA LEU A 229 6.93 -6.62 -6.62
C LEU A 229 6.22 -7.78 -5.91
N GLY A 230 6.83 -8.31 -4.85
CA GLY A 230 6.20 -9.31 -3.99
C GLY A 230 4.96 -8.81 -3.27
N GLN A 231 4.98 -7.59 -2.76
CA GLN A 231 3.83 -6.94 -2.10
C GLN A 231 2.62 -6.85 -3.04
N ASN A 232 2.85 -6.55 -4.31
CA ASN A 232 1.79 -6.51 -5.32
C ASN A 232 1.14 -7.89 -5.51
N ILE A 233 1.94 -8.97 -5.58
CA ILE A 233 1.42 -10.35 -5.67
C ILE A 233 0.69 -10.72 -4.37
N GLY A 234 1.25 -10.40 -3.21
CA GLY A 234 0.66 -10.69 -1.90
C GLY A 234 -0.72 -10.05 -1.70
N SER A 235 -0.95 -8.88 -2.29
CA SER A 235 -2.25 -8.20 -2.25
C SER A 235 -3.40 -8.99 -2.89
N CYS A 236 -3.07 -9.94 -3.78
CA CYS A 236 -4.06 -10.75 -4.48
C CYS A 236 -4.68 -11.84 -3.59
N VAL A 237 -4.05 -12.18 -2.46
CA VAL A 237 -4.50 -13.27 -1.56
C VAL A 237 -5.91 -12.99 -1.06
N THR A 238 -6.24 -11.75 -0.72
CA THR A 238 -7.58 -11.36 -0.25
C THR A 238 -8.65 -11.64 -1.31
N ALA A 239 -8.37 -11.31 -2.59
CA ALA A 239 -9.28 -11.57 -3.70
C ALA A 239 -9.45 -13.07 -3.95
N LEU A 240 -8.38 -13.84 -3.88
CA LEU A 240 -8.42 -15.30 -4.05
C LEU A 240 -9.27 -15.96 -2.97
N ILE A 241 -9.06 -15.59 -1.68
CA ILE A 241 -9.84 -16.11 -0.56
C ILE A 241 -11.32 -15.76 -0.74
N SER A 242 -11.63 -14.51 -1.08
CA SER A 242 -13.02 -14.05 -1.26
C SER A 242 -13.72 -14.70 -2.44
N SER A 243 -12.98 -15.19 -3.42
CA SER A 243 -13.53 -15.91 -4.58
C SER A 243 -13.86 -17.38 -4.30
N ALA A 244 -13.43 -17.92 -3.16
CA ALA A 244 -13.75 -19.29 -2.76
C ALA A 244 -15.28 -19.46 -2.63
N GLY A 245 -15.83 -20.51 -3.23
CA GLY A 245 -17.27 -20.77 -3.22
C GLY A 245 -18.12 -19.93 -4.20
N THR A 246 -17.51 -18.98 -4.95
CA THR A 246 -18.22 -18.13 -5.93
C THR A 246 -18.33 -18.77 -7.31
N THR A 247 -19.01 -18.09 -8.24
CA THR A 247 -19.16 -18.53 -9.65
C THR A 247 -17.81 -18.60 -10.37
N ARG A 248 -17.77 -19.37 -11.46
CA ARG A 248 -16.55 -19.48 -12.30
C ARG A 248 -16.08 -18.12 -12.83
N THR A 249 -17.00 -17.22 -13.16
CA THR A 249 -16.66 -15.87 -13.65
C THR A 249 -16.03 -15.02 -12.57
N ALA A 250 -16.53 -15.08 -11.33
CA ALA A 250 -15.95 -14.37 -10.19
C ALA A 250 -14.54 -14.89 -9.85
N LYS A 251 -14.33 -16.22 -9.89
CA LYS A 251 -13.00 -16.82 -9.74
C LYS A 251 -12.03 -16.39 -10.84
N ARG A 252 -12.50 -16.28 -12.10
CA ARG A 252 -11.68 -15.74 -13.20
C ARG A 252 -11.25 -14.30 -12.94
N ALA A 253 -12.13 -13.44 -12.41
CA ALA A 253 -11.75 -12.07 -12.04
C ALA A 253 -10.64 -12.04 -10.99
N ALA A 254 -10.73 -12.86 -9.93
CA ALA A 254 -9.68 -12.97 -8.93
C ALA A 254 -8.37 -13.57 -9.50
N CYS A 255 -8.47 -14.57 -10.40
CA CYS A 255 -7.29 -15.12 -11.08
C CYS A 255 -6.61 -14.09 -12.00
N MET A 256 -7.35 -13.25 -12.69
CA MET A 256 -6.77 -12.17 -13.50
C MET A 256 -5.97 -11.20 -12.65
N HIS A 257 -6.43 -10.87 -11.44
CA HIS A 257 -5.68 -10.02 -10.50
C HIS A 257 -4.28 -10.58 -10.21
N ILE A 258 -4.19 -11.86 -9.85
CA ILE A 258 -2.87 -12.48 -9.55
C ILE A 258 -2.01 -12.62 -10.81
N LEU A 259 -2.60 -12.96 -11.96
CA LEU A 259 -1.87 -13.12 -13.22
C LEU A 259 -1.19 -11.81 -13.64
N PHE A 260 -1.88 -10.67 -13.54
CA PHE A 260 -1.29 -9.37 -13.86
C PHE A 260 -0.14 -9.03 -12.91
N ASN A 261 -0.29 -9.26 -11.61
CA ASN A 261 0.77 -8.97 -10.65
C ASN A 261 1.98 -9.90 -10.83
N ILE A 262 1.77 -11.17 -11.17
CA ILE A 262 2.86 -12.10 -11.53
C ILE A 262 3.55 -11.65 -12.82
N ALA A 263 2.80 -11.27 -13.86
CA ALA A 263 3.37 -10.78 -15.11
C ALA A 263 4.19 -9.51 -14.90
N GLY A 264 3.69 -8.57 -14.06
CA GLY A 264 4.42 -7.38 -13.65
C GLY A 264 5.71 -7.72 -12.89
N ALA A 265 5.64 -8.66 -11.95
CA ALA A 265 6.81 -9.08 -11.19
C ALA A 265 7.86 -9.77 -12.05
N LEU A 266 7.45 -10.59 -13.02
CA LEU A 266 8.35 -11.21 -13.99
C LEU A 266 9.02 -10.16 -14.87
N LEU A 267 8.25 -9.21 -15.43
CA LEU A 267 8.77 -8.15 -16.28
C LEU A 267 9.76 -7.27 -15.51
N PHE A 268 9.30 -6.62 -14.45
CA PHE A 268 10.12 -5.66 -13.71
C PHE A 268 11.21 -6.33 -12.87
N GLY A 269 10.98 -7.56 -12.39
CA GLY A 269 12.00 -8.37 -11.72
C GLY A 269 13.14 -8.74 -12.66
N THR A 270 12.83 -9.14 -13.90
CA THR A 270 13.86 -9.44 -14.92
C THR A 270 14.60 -8.18 -15.35
N VAL A 271 13.89 -7.08 -15.62
CA VAL A 271 14.51 -5.80 -15.98
C VAL A 271 15.40 -5.30 -14.84
N GLY A 272 14.92 -5.37 -13.59
CA GLY A 272 15.69 -5.01 -12.42
C GLY A 272 16.93 -5.88 -12.24
N PHE A 273 16.81 -7.19 -12.41
CA PHE A 273 17.94 -8.12 -12.33
C PHE A 273 19.04 -7.78 -13.36
N ILE A 274 18.66 -7.54 -14.60
CA ILE A 274 19.61 -7.14 -15.67
C ILE A 274 20.25 -5.79 -15.33
N LEU A 275 19.42 -4.80 -14.96
CA LEU A 275 19.89 -3.45 -14.65
C LEU A 275 20.88 -3.44 -13.46
N PHE A 276 20.59 -4.15 -12.39
CA PHE A 276 21.44 -4.24 -11.21
C PHE A 276 22.70 -5.06 -11.44
N SER A 277 22.68 -6.01 -12.38
CA SER A 277 23.90 -6.73 -12.80
C SER A 277 24.83 -5.83 -13.59
N ILE A 278 24.28 -4.89 -14.39
CA ILE A 278 25.07 -3.93 -15.17
C ILE A 278 25.55 -2.74 -14.30
N TYR A 279 24.69 -2.31 -13.35
CA TYR A 279 24.95 -1.15 -12.47
C TYR A 279 24.88 -1.53 -11.00
N PRO A 280 25.91 -2.24 -10.44
CA PRO A 280 25.89 -2.68 -9.03
C PRO A 280 25.79 -1.53 -8.03
N ALA A 281 26.32 -0.35 -8.38
CA ALA A 281 26.22 0.83 -7.53
C ALA A 281 24.78 1.30 -7.33
N LEU A 282 23.93 1.19 -8.36
CA LEU A 282 22.51 1.47 -8.26
C LEU A 282 21.80 0.43 -7.38
N ALA A 283 22.19 -0.84 -7.49
CA ALA A 283 21.62 -1.90 -6.67
C ALA A 283 21.87 -1.67 -5.17
N ALA A 284 23.09 -1.23 -4.82
CA ALA A 284 23.53 -1.00 -3.46
C ALA A 284 23.14 0.38 -2.90
N HIS A 285 22.60 1.27 -3.73
CA HIS A 285 22.13 2.58 -3.28
C HIS A 285 21.00 2.43 -2.25
N ASN A 286 21.03 3.22 -1.19
CA ASN A 286 19.95 3.27 -0.22
C ASN A 286 18.78 4.05 -0.82
N ILE A 287 17.68 3.33 -1.05
CA ILE A 287 16.48 3.89 -1.70
C ILE A 287 15.72 4.81 -0.74
N THR A 288 15.14 5.86 -1.29
CA THR A 288 14.24 6.75 -0.55
C THR A 288 12.79 6.29 -0.63
N SER A 289 11.98 6.74 0.31
CA SER A 289 10.52 6.51 0.32
C SER A 289 9.84 7.03 -0.95
N VAL A 290 10.28 8.16 -1.50
CA VAL A 290 9.76 8.72 -2.75
C VAL A 290 10.09 7.83 -3.93
N GLU A 291 11.32 7.32 -4.02
CA GLU A 291 11.72 6.41 -5.10
C GLU A 291 10.93 5.10 -5.07
N ILE A 292 10.61 4.58 -3.87
CA ILE A 292 9.70 3.43 -3.72
C ILE A 292 8.32 3.76 -4.28
N SER A 293 7.76 4.96 -3.97
CA SER A 293 6.45 5.37 -4.48
C SER A 293 6.45 5.54 -6.00
N VAL A 294 7.51 6.12 -6.56
CA VAL A 294 7.70 6.26 -8.02
C VAL A 294 7.75 4.88 -8.69
N PHE A 295 8.60 3.99 -8.19
CA PHE A 295 8.71 2.63 -8.72
C PHE A 295 7.38 1.87 -8.62
N HIS A 296 6.73 1.92 -7.45
CA HIS A 296 5.45 1.26 -7.22
C HIS A 296 4.40 1.76 -8.22
N THR A 297 4.25 3.09 -8.36
CA THR A 297 3.29 3.69 -9.30
C THR A 297 3.60 3.31 -10.74
N PHE A 298 4.87 3.40 -11.15
CA PHE A 298 5.29 3.09 -12.51
C PHE A 298 5.06 1.60 -12.85
N SER A 299 5.53 0.69 -11.98
CA SER A 299 5.42 -0.75 -12.21
C SER A 299 3.97 -1.22 -12.30
N VAL A 300 3.12 -0.75 -11.38
CA VAL A 300 1.70 -1.09 -11.37
C VAL A 300 0.98 -0.47 -12.58
N SER A 301 1.18 0.82 -12.85
CA SER A 301 0.49 1.50 -13.96
C SER A 301 0.88 0.92 -15.31
N TYR A 302 2.17 0.67 -15.56
CA TYR A 302 2.63 0.08 -16.82
C TYR A 302 2.06 -1.32 -17.05
N THR A 303 2.13 -2.19 -16.04
CA THR A 303 1.61 -3.56 -16.13
C THR A 303 0.11 -3.58 -16.45
N HIS A 304 -0.66 -2.71 -15.79
CA HIS A 304 -2.11 -2.75 -15.89
C HIS A 304 -2.66 -2.00 -17.11
N LEU A 305 -2.00 -0.94 -17.58
CA LEU A 305 -2.42 -0.23 -18.81
C LEU A 305 -2.06 -1.04 -20.06
N ARG A 306 -0.87 -1.64 -20.12
CA ARG A 306 -0.43 -2.46 -21.26
C ARG A 306 -1.27 -3.71 -21.46
N ALA A 307 -1.68 -4.35 -20.37
CA ALA A 307 -2.54 -5.53 -20.43
C ALA A 307 -3.97 -5.27 -20.99
N ASN A 308 -4.36 -4.01 -21.13
CA ASN A 308 -5.64 -3.64 -21.75
C ASN A 308 -5.58 -3.52 -23.27
N GLU A 309 -4.38 -3.49 -23.87
CA GLU A 309 -4.20 -3.36 -25.31
C GLU A 309 -4.25 -4.73 -26.04
N THR A 310 -4.14 -5.82 -25.28
CA THR A 310 -4.23 -7.21 -25.76
C THR A 310 -5.54 -7.85 -25.34
#